data_d2e509ce0e1a8aa37e314223f794b810
#
_entry.id   d2e509ce0e1a8aa37e314223f794b810
#
_cell.length_a   1.000
_cell.length_b   1.000
_cell.length_c   1.000
_cell.angle_alpha   90.00
_cell.angle_beta   90.00
_cell.angle_gamma   90.00
#
_symmetry.space_group_name_H-M   'P 1'
#
loop_
_entity.id
_entity.type
_entity.pdbx_description
1 polymer ?
#
loop_
_entity_poly.entity_id
_entity_poly.type
_entity_poly.pdbx_seq_one_letter_code
_entity_poly.pdbx_strand_id
1 'polypeptide(L)'
;PGFSALCSDYIGLTPEEIDVQYDMWRSYVATHIPPPYDGLRPILTRWKQEGGLLCVSSHSARENILRDYRLHFDLEPDQIFDWDLGEDRRKPSPYALQEIMRLYDLRPDELLMVDDLKPGYDMAHACGVPFACAGWSHDDPEIRAFLRRFSDFYLETVQALESLLF
;
A
#
# COMPACT_ATOMS: atom_id res chain seq x y z
N PRO A 1 -13.47 6.30 8.69
CA PRO A 1 -13.64 5.36 9.78
C PRO A 1 -12.80 4.12 9.54
N GLY A 2 -12.23 3.51 10.60
CA GLY A 2 -11.55 2.22 10.50
C GLY A 2 -12.51 1.09 10.17
N PHE A 3 -11.98 -0.11 9.86
CA PHE A 3 -12.81 -1.28 9.46
C PHE A 3 -13.87 -1.62 10.51
N SER A 4 -13.50 -1.62 11.80
CA SER A 4 -14.45 -1.93 12.88
C SER A 4 -15.59 -0.91 12.94
N ALA A 5 -15.29 0.40 12.83
CA ALA A 5 -16.30 1.45 12.82
C ALA A 5 -17.22 1.35 11.56
N LEU A 6 -16.65 0.97 10.41
CA LEU A 6 -17.46 0.72 9.22
C LEU A 6 -18.45 -0.43 9.46
N CYS A 7 -17.97 -1.52 10.03
CA CYS A 7 -18.80 -2.71 10.30
C CYS A 7 -19.87 -2.42 11.36
N SER A 8 -19.53 -1.75 12.47
CA SER A 8 -20.49 -1.47 13.55
C SER A 8 -21.46 -0.34 13.19
N ASP A 9 -20.96 0.79 12.71
CA ASP A 9 -21.73 2.03 12.62
C ASP A 9 -22.57 2.11 11.33
N TYR A 10 -22.07 1.51 10.24
CA TYR A 10 -22.75 1.57 8.94
C TYR A 10 -23.43 0.27 8.54
N ILE A 11 -22.87 -0.89 8.91
CA ILE A 11 -23.45 -2.20 8.59
C ILE A 11 -24.27 -2.74 9.77
N GLY A 12 -23.94 -2.33 11.00
CA GLY A 12 -24.66 -2.72 12.21
C GLY A 12 -24.29 -4.10 12.76
N LEU A 13 -23.06 -4.57 12.48
CA LEU A 13 -22.57 -5.84 13.00
C LEU A 13 -22.21 -5.74 14.48
N THR A 14 -22.48 -6.80 15.23
CA THR A 14 -22.00 -6.95 16.61
C THR A 14 -20.49 -7.24 16.62
N PRO A 15 -19.79 -7.05 17.78
CA PRO A 15 -18.38 -7.42 17.89
C PRO A 15 -18.08 -8.86 17.50
N GLU A 16 -18.94 -9.81 17.91
CA GLU A 16 -18.80 -11.23 17.59
C GLU A 16 -18.96 -11.51 16.09
N GLU A 17 -19.87 -10.80 15.42
CA GLU A 17 -20.05 -10.91 13.97
C GLU A 17 -18.88 -10.29 13.21
N ILE A 18 -18.26 -9.23 13.73
CA ILE A 18 -17.04 -8.64 13.17
C ILE A 18 -15.88 -9.64 13.26
N ASP A 19 -15.70 -10.33 14.37
CA ASP A 19 -14.68 -11.36 14.54
C ASP A 19 -14.87 -12.51 13.55
N VAL A 20 -16.11 -13.00 13.40
CA VAL A 20 -16.44 -14.03 12.40
C VAL A 20 -16.13 -13.56 10.98
N GLN A 21 -16.50 -12.33 10.63
CA GLN A 21 -16.19 -11.73 9.31
C GLN A 21 -14.69 -11.66 9.06
N TYR A 22 -13.92 -11.26 10.07
CA TYR A 22 -12.47 -11.18 9.99
C TYR A 22 -11.84 -12.56 9.78
N ASP A 23 -12.27 -13.58 10.49
CA ASP A 23 -11.79 -14.96 10.33
C ASP A 23 -12.15 -15.55 8.96
N MET A 24 -13.36 -15.29 8.47
CA MET A 24 -13.77 -15.65 7.11
C MET A 24 -12.90 -14.99 6.05
N TRP A 25 -12.66 -13.69 6.19
CA TRP A 25 -11.79 -12.95 5.27
C TRP A 25 -10.35 -13.49 5.30
N ARG A 26 -9.78 -13.72 6.48
CA ARG A 26 -8.45 -14.33 6.61
C ARG A 26 -8.36 -15.69 5.93
N SER A 27 -9.33 -16.55 6.14
CA SER A 27 -9.39 -17.88 5.52
C SER A 27 -9.52 -17.80 4.00
N TYR A 28 -10.29 -16.83 3.50
CA TYR A 28 -10.47 -16.60 2.07
C TYR A 28 -9.15 -16.12 1.42
N VAL A 29 -8.52 -15.08 1.94
CA VAL A 29 -7.28 -14.52 1.35
C VAL A 29 -6.09 -15.47 1.48
N ALA A 30 -6.12 -16.42 2.42
CA ALA A 30 -5.08 -17.45 2.52
C ALA A 30 -5.04 -18.38 1.30
N THR A 31 -6.18 -18.59 0.65
CA THR A 31 -6.34 -19.52 -0.48
C THR A 31 -6.63 -18.83 -1.81
N HIS A 32 -7.07 -17.57 -1.79
CA HIS A 32 -7.40 -16.78 -2.98
C HIS A 32 -6.36 -15.66 -3.16
N ILE A 33 -5.21 -16.06 -3.70
CA ILE A 33 -4.09 -15.13 -3.91
C ILE A 33 -4.28 -14.47 -5.28
N PRO A 34 -4.50 -13.13 -5.35
CA PRO A 34 -4.64 -12.46 -6.62
C PRO A 34 -3.30 -12.42 -7.37
N PRO A 35 -3.30 -12.49 -8.72
CA PRO A 35 -2.08 -12.26 -9.47
C PRO A 35 -1.61 -10.81 -9.32
N PRO A 36 -0.31 -10.55 -9.45
CA PRO A 36 0.21 -9.19 -9.50
C PRO A 36 -0.19 -8.53 -10.83
N TYR A 37 -0.14 -7.20 -10.87
CA TYR A 37 -0.29 -6.48 -12.13
C TYR A 37 0.87 -6.82 -13.09
N ASP A 38 0.53 -7.04 -14.36
CA ASP A 38 1.49 -7.34 -15.40
C ASP A 38 2.57 -6.26 -15.51
N GLY A 39 3.83 -6.68 -15.56
CA GLY A 39 4.97 -5.79 -15.66
C GLY A 39 5.58 -5.32 -14.33
N LEU A 40 4.93 -5.54 -13.17
CA LEU A 40 5.50 -5.13 -11.88
C LEU A 40 6.76 -5.93 -11.51
N ARG A 41 6.79 -7.23 -11.80
CA ARG A 41 7.94 -8.09 -11.41
C ARG A 41 9.29 -7.57 -11.94
N PRO A 42 9.47 -7.30 -13.25
CA PRO A 42 10.74 -6.78 -13.75
C PRO A 42 11.12 -5.42 -13.15
N ILE A 43 10.16 -4.55 -12.89
CA ILE A 43 10.40 -3.23 -12.27
C ILE A 43 10.97 -3.40 -10.86
N LEU A 44 10.30 -4.18 -10.00
CA LEU A 44 10.75 -4.40 -8.63
C LEU A 44 12.09 -5.15 -8.58
N THR A 45 12.30 -6.11 -9.47
CA THR A 45 13.58 -6.83 -9.58
C THR A 45 14.72 -5.87 -9.95
N ARG A 46 14.53 -5.04 -10.97
CA ARG A 46 15.51 -4.03 -11.39
C ARG A 46 15.78 -3.03 -10.27
N TRP A 47 14.73 -2.51 -9.62
CA TRP A 47 14.84 -1.59 -8.49
C TRP A 47 15.76 -2.15 -7.39
N LYS A 48 15.54 -3.40 -7.00
CA LYS A 48 16.38 -4.07 -5.99
C LYS A 48 17.81 -4.31 -6.47
N GLN A 49 18.01 -4.69 -7.74
CA GLN A 49 19.34 -4.89 -8.33
C GLN A 49 20.16 -3.61 -8.38
N GLU A 50 19.53 -2.47 -8.57
CA GLU A 50 20.16 -1.14 -8.57
C GLU A 50 20.33 -0.56 -7.15
N GLY A 51 20.01 -1.33 -6.10
CA GLY A 51 20.21 -0.95 -4.70
C GLY A 51 19.05 -0.19 -4.07
N GLY A 52 17.92 -0.12 -4.74
CA GLY A 52 16.71 0.53 -4.22
C GLY A 52 16.13 -0.18 -2.99
N LEU A 53 15.63 0.60 -2.03
CA LEU A 53 14.88 0.09 -0.89
C LEU A 53 13.41 -0.12 -1.28
N LEU A 54 12.86 -1.26 -0.88
CA LEU A 54 11.48 -1.62 -1.11
C LEU A 54 10.76 -1.76 0.23
N CYS A 55 9.94 -0.78 0.57
CA CYS A 55 9.15 -0.76 1.80
C CYS A 55 7.67 -0.90 1.49
N VAL A 56 6.93 -1.59 2.35
CA VAL A 56 5.48 -1.80 2.19
C VAL A 56 4.73 -1.23 3.37
N SER A 57 3.72 -0.39 3.10
CA SER A 57 2.72 0.04 4.07
C SER A 57 1.34 -0.45 3.61
N SER A 58 0.72 -1.34 4.37
CA SER A 58 -0.51 -2.03 3.95
C SER A 58 -1.46 -2.25 5.13
N HIS A 59 -2.76 -2.36 4.83
CA HIS A 59 -3.77 -2.84 5.78
C HIS A 59 -3.90 -4.38 5.79
N SER A 60 -3.03 -5.09 5.08
CA SER A 60 -2.95 -6.55 5.11
C SER A 60 -2.07 -7.05 6.24
N ALA A 61 -2.26 -8.30 6.64
CA ALA A 61 -1.39 -8.98 7.60
C ALA A 61 0.00 -9.26 6.99
N ARG A 62 1.04 -9.23 7.82
CA ARG A 62 2.44 -9.41 7.42
C ARG A 62 2.68 -10.70 6.64
N GLU A 63 2.09 -11.80 7.10
CA GLU A 63 2.23 -13.10 6.45
C GLU A 63 1.70 -13.13 5.02
N ASN A 64 0.61 -12.41 4.75
CA ASN A 64 0.06 -12.28 3.39
C ASN A 64 1.01 -11.47 2.50
N ILE A 65 1.52 -10.34 3.02
CA ILE A 65 2.46 -9.49 2.28
C ILE A 65 3.71 -10.28 1.92
N LEU A 66 4.34 -10.96 2.88
CA LEU A 66 5.54 -11.77 2.64
C LEU A 66 5.29 -12.92 1.67
N ARG A 67 4.16 -13.64 1.83
CA ARG A 67 3.77 -14.70 0.90
C ARG A 67 3.65 -14.19 -0.52
N ASP A 68 2.93 -13.07 -0.72
CA ASP A 68 2.64 -12.53 -2.04
C ASP A 68 3.92 -12.00 -2.71
N TYR A 69 4.79 -11.31 -1.95
CA TYR A 69 6.08 -10.84 -2.47
C TYR A 69 7.02 -12.00 -2.86
N ARG A 70 7.11 -13.04 -2.04
CA ARG A 70 7.91 -14.24 -2.36
C ARG A 70 7.36 -14.98 -3.57
N LEU A 71 6.03 -15.20 -3.59
CA LEU A 71 5.38 -15.97 -4.65
C LEU A 71 5.47 -15.26 -6.02
N HIS A 72 5.17 -13.97 -6.04
CA HIS A 72 5.01 -13.25 -7.30
C HIS A 72 6.30 -12.59 -7.80
N PHE A 73 7.16 -12.17 -6.89
CA PHE A 73 8.33 -11.36 -7.24
C PHE A 73 9.67 -12.05 -6.93
N ASP A 74 9.67 -13.11 -6.12
CA ASP A 74 10.88 -13.74 -5.56
C ASP A 74 11.73 -12.72 -4.78
N LEU A 75 11.06 -11.84 -4.04
CA LEU A 75 11.64 -10.75 -3.28
C LEU A 75 11.03 -10.71 -1.88
N GLU A 76 11.75 -10.06 -0.96
CA GLU A 76 11.20 -9.63 0.31
C GLU A 76 11.36 -8.12 0.45
N PRO A 77 10.34 -7.40 0.98
CA PRO A 77 10.47 -6.00 1.31
C PRO A 77 11.51 -5.76 2.41
N ASP A 78 12.25 -4.65 2.31
CA ASP A 78 13.22 -4.26 3.34
C ASP A 78 12.54 -3.86 4.65
N GLN A 79 11.32 -3.29 4.56
CA GLN A 79 10.46 -2.99 5.71
C GLN A 79 9.00 -3.24 5.37
N ILE A 80 8.23 -3.70 6.37
CA ILE A 80 6.79 -3.93 6.26
C ILE A 80 6.10 -3.27 7.44
N PHE A 81 5.16 -2.39 7.13
CA PHE A 81 4.23 -1.71 8.03
C PHE A 81 2.84 -2.25 7.75
N ASP A 82 2.40 -3.20 8.56
CA ASP A 82 1.24 -4.05 8.34
C ASP A 82 0.05 -3.72 9.26
N TRP A 83 -0.96 -4.58 9.27
CA TRP A 83 -2.14 -4.45 10.10
C TRP A 83 -1.85 -4.36 11.59
N ASP A 84 -0.82 -5.04 12.10
CA ASP A 84 -0.53 -5.15 13.53
C ASP A 84 0.08 -3.88 14.14
N LEU A 85 0.39 -2.86 13.31
CA LEU A 85 0.79 -1.53 13.80
C LEU A 85 -0.25 -0.85 14.70
N GLY A 86 -1.51 -1.29 14.64
CA GLY A 86 -2.61 -0.60 15.28
C GLY A 86 -3.13 0.60 14.48
N GLU A 87 -4.35 1.02 14.79
CA GLU A 87 -5.10 2.00 14.02
C GLU A 87 -4.40 3.38 13.96
N ASP A 88 -3.74 3.78 15.05
CA ASP A 88 -3.04 5.07 15.15
C ASP A 88 -1.81 5.21 14.24
N ARG A 89 -1.23 4.10 13.81
CA ARG A 89 0.02 4.07 13.04
C ARG A 89 -0.15 3.58 11.61
N ARG A 90 -1.30 3.02 11.26
CA ARG A 90 -1.63 2.62 9.87
C ARG A 90 -1.97 3.83 9.02
N LYS A 91 -1.92 3.68 7.69
CA LYS A 91 -2.42 4.71 6.76
C LYS A 91 -3.81 5.20 7.17
N PRO A 92 -4.07 6.50 7.22
CA PRO A 92 -3.29 7.63 6.68
C PRO A 92 -2.25 8.24 7.64
N SER A 93 -1.95 7.60 8.78
CA SER A 93 -0.92 8.10 9.70
C SER A 93 0.44 8.22 9.01
N PRO A 94 1.22 9.30 9.24
CA PRO A 94 2.53 9.50 8.65
C PRO A 94 3.61 8.55 9.20
N TYR A 95 3.28 7.73 10.20
CA TYR A 95 4.21 6.93 10.98
C TYR A 95 5.14 6.06 10.11
N ALA A 96 4.59 5.33 9.12
CA ALA A 96 5.39 4.42 8.32
C ALA A 96 6.47 5.15 7.51
N LEU A 97 6.14 6.27 6.86
CA LEU A 97 7.11 7.06 6.10
C LEU A 97 8.12 7.75 7.00
N GLN A 98 7.71 8.29 8.14
CA GLN A 98 8.61 8.86 9.14
C GLN A 98 9.62 7.84 9.66
N GLU A 99 9.17 6.61 9.90
CA GLU A 99 10.02 5.53 10.39
C GLU A 99 11.00 5.04 9.30
N ILE A 100 10.58 4.96 8.02
CA ILE A 100 11.47 4.68 6.89
C ILE A 100 12.57 5.75 6.80
N MET A 101 12.20 7.03 6.81
CA MET A 101 13.17 8.13 6.78
C MET A 101 14.17 8.05 7.93
N ARG A 102 13.68 7.77 9.14
CA ARG A 102 14.53 7.62 10.33
C ARG A 102 15.47 6.41 10.25
N LEU A 103 14.99 5.25 9.78
CA LEU A 103 15.76 4.00 9.73
C LEU A 103 16.90 4.05 8.70
N TYR A 104 16.66 4.72 7.59
CA TYR A 104 17.58 4.75 6.46
C TYR A 104 18.26 6.11 6.25
N ASP A 105 18.05 7.06 7.18
CA ASP A 105 18.59 8.42 7.12
C ASP A 105 18.25 9.13 5.79
N LEU A 106 16.96 9.04 5.39
CA LEU A 106 16.45 9.57 4.13
C LEU A 106 15.67 10.88 4.34
N ARG A 107 15.76 11.77 3.35
CA ARG A 107 14.89 12.95 3.24
C ARG A 107 13.60 12.59 2.50
N PRO A 108 12.53 13.40 2.64
CA PRO A 108 11.27 13.16 1.93
C PRO A 108 11.41 13.04 0.41
N ASP A 109 12.32 13.83 -0.20
CA ASP A 109 12.58 13.83 -1.64
C ASP A 109 13.39 12.63 -2.15
N GLU A 110 13.83 11.75 -1.25
CA GLU A 110 14.52 10.50 -1.56
C GLU A 110 13.55 9.29 -1.50
N LEU A 111 12.27 9.54 -1.19
CA LEU A 111 11.21 8.53 -1.19
C LEU A 111 10.20 8.81 -2.31
N LEU A 112 9.53 7.75 -2.74
CA LEU A 112 8.33 7.82 -3.56
C LEU A 112 7.27 6.92 -2.95
N MET A 113 6.13 7.48 -2.58
CA MET A 113 4.96 6.69 -2.18
C MET A 113 4.15 6.31 -3.41
N VAL A 114 3.98 5.02 -3.64
CA VAL A 114 3.12 4.49 -4.71
C VAL A 114 1.90 3.82 -4.07
N ASP A 115 0.72 4.37 -4.30
CA ASP A 115 -0.54 3.84 -3.75
C ASP A 115 -1.71 4.21 -4.69
N ASP A 116 -2.85 3.58 -4.53
CA ASP A 116 -4.03 3.76 -5.38
C ASP A 116 -5.18 4.47 -4.66
N LEU A 117 -5.03 4.76 -3.37
CA LEU A 117 -6.11 5.29 -2.54
C LEU A 117 -5.69 6.55 -1.75
N LYS A 118 -6.71 7.32 -1.38
CA LYS A 118 -6.56 8.55 -0.59
C LYS A 118 -5.74 8.37 0.70
N PRO A 119 -5.87 7.29 1.50
CA PRO A 119 -5.05 7.14 2.71
C PRO A 119 -3.54 7.12 2.45
N GLY A 120 -3.08 6.56 1.32
CA GLY A 120 -1.68 6.63 0.90
C GLY A 120 -1.25 8.03 0.51
N TYR A 121 -2.10 8.74 -0.23
CA TYR A 121 -1.90 10.16 -0.55
C TYR A 121 -1.79 11.03 0.71
N ASP A 122 -2.74 10.90 1.64
CA ASP A 122 -2.75 11.69 2.88
C ASP A 122 -1.48 11.43 3.72
N MET A 123 -1.01 10.18 3.79
CA MET A 123 0.23 9.81 4.48
C MET A 123 1.45 10.45 3.82
N ALA A 124 1.59 10.38 2.50
CA ALA A 124 2.70 10.97 1.75
C ALA A 124 2.71 12.49 1.90
N HIS A 125 1.55 13.12 1.71
CA HIS A 125 1.40 14.57 1.82
C HIS A 125 1.76 15.10 3.22
N ALA A 126 1.37 14.39 4.28
CA ALA A 126 1.71 14.75 5.66
C ALA A 126 3.23 14.70 5.95
N CYS A 127 4.00 13.96 5.15
CA CYS A 127 5.45 13.83 5.28
C CYS A 127 6.23 14.67 4.27
N GLY A 128 5.56 15.32 3.30
CA GLY A 128 6.22 15.98 2.17
C GLY A 128 6.91 15.00 1.20
N VAL A 129 6.48 13.74 1.19
CA VAL A 129 6.99 12.69 0.30
C VAL A 129 6.22 12.75 -1.03
N PRO A 130 6.89 12.73 -2.19
CA PRO A 130 6.23 12.64 -3.48
C PRO A 130 5.29 11.43 -3.58
N PHE A 131 4.11 11.64 -4.17
CA PHE A 131 3.08 10.62 -4.31
C PHE A 131 2.81 10.29 -5.78
N ALA A 132 2.96 9.01 -6.13
CA ALA A 132 2.59 8.46 -7.44
C ALA A 132 1.33 7.60 -7.31
N CYS A 133 0.25 8.03 -7.94
CA CYS A 133 -0.98 7.26 -7.97
C CYS A 133 -0.84 6.07 -8.94
N ALA A 134 -1.10 4.86 -8.44
CA ALA A 134 -1.25 3.65 -9.24
C ALA A 134 -2.63 3.61 -9.92
N GLY A 135 -2.84 4.49 -10.90
CA GLY A 135 -4.12 4.70 -11.58
C GLY A 135 -4.63 3.52 -12.41
N TRP A 136 -3.83 2.47 -12.55
CA TRP A 136 -4.20 1.21 -13.20
C TRP A 136 -4.97 0.25 -12.27
N SER A 137 -5.06 0.53 -10.96
CA SER A 137 -5.55 -0.46 -9.99
C SER A 137 -7.07 -0.54 -9.88
N HIS A 138 -7.79 0.53 -10.22
CA HIS A 138 -9.26 0.55 -10.18
C HIS A 138 -9.87 1.62 -11.10
N ASP A 139 -11.19 1.51 -11.35
CA ASP A 139 -11.93 2.37 -12.27
C ASP A 139 -12.95 3.30 -11.59
N ASP A 140 -12.91 3.43 -10.24
CA ASP A 140 -13.83 4.33 -9.54
C ASP A 140 -13.64 5.78 -9.96
N PRO A 141 -14.69 6.45 -10.54
CA PRO A 141 -14.54 7.77 -11.11
C PRO A 141 -14.21 8.87 -10.08
N GLU A 142 -14.73 8.76 -8.85
CA GLU A 142 -14.52 9.78 -7.81
C GLU A 142 -13.09 9.69 -7.26
N ILE A 143 -12.62 8.47 -7.01
CA ILE A 143 -11.24 8.23 -6.58
C ILE A 143 -10.26 8.67 -7.66
N ARG A 144 -10.50 8.29 -8.92
CA ARG A 144 -9.68 8.72 -10.06
C ARG A 144 -9.64 10.23 -10.23
N ALA A 145 -10.79 10.90 -10.12
CA ALA A 145 -10.86 12.36 -10.24
C ALA A 145 -10.06 13.06 -9.13
N PHE A 146 -10.18 12.58 -7.89
CA PHE A 146 -9.43 13.11 -6.77
C PHE A 146 -7.92 12.91 -6.98
N LEU A 147 -7.47 11.68 -7.25
CA LEU A 147 -6.05 11.36 -7.36
C LEU A 147 -5.39 11.99 -8.60
N ARG A 148 -6.10 12.09 -9.75
CA ARG A 148 -5.61 12.86 -10.91
C ARG A 148 -5.35 14.32 -10.59
N ARG A 149 -6.13 14.91 -9.69
CA ARG A 149 -6.00 16.33 -9.33
C ARG A 149 -4.87 16.60 -8.33
N PHE A 150 -4.62 15.67 -7.42
CA PHE A 150 -3.79 15.94 -6.23
C PHE A 150 -2.49 15.14 -6.18
N SER A 151 -2.32 14.06 -6.96
CA SER A 151 -1.04 13.32 -7.02
C SER A 151 0.03 14.13 -7.74
N ASP A 152 1.27 13.97 -7.31
CA ASP A 152 2.43 14.52 -8.03
C ASP A 152 2.60 13.82 -9.38
N PHE A 153 2.35 12.49 -9.40
CA PHE A 153 2.37 11.67 -10.59
C PHE A 153 1.10 10.80 -10.64
N TYR A 154 0.32 10.91 -11.72
CA TYR A 154 -0.79 9.98 -11.96
C TYR A 154 -0.40 9.00 -13.05
N LEU A 155 -0.18 7.74 -12.67
CA LEU A 155 0.32 6.71 -13.56
C LEU A 155 -0.83 5.87 -14.11
N GLU A 156 -1.11 5.99 -15.41
CA GLU A 156 -2.20 5.25 -16.07
C GLU A 156 -1.88 3.75 -16.24
N THR A 157 -0.59 3.40 -16.28
CA THR A 157 -0.12 2.04 -16.54
C THR A 157 1.09 1.70 -15.68
N VAL A 158 1.35 0.40 -15.50
CA VAL A 158 2.55 -0.09 -14.83
C VAL A 158 3.84 0.35 -15.54
N GLN A 159 3.82 0.47 -16.88
CA GLN A 159 4.95 0.98 -17.67
C GLN A 159 5.29 2.44 -17.38
N ALA A 160 4.27 3.24 -17.00
CA ALA A 160 4.52 4.61 -16.57
C ALA A 160 5.32 4.68 -15.26
N LEU A 161 5.15 3.69 -14.35
CA LEU A 161 5.98 3.56 -13.15
C LEU A 161 7.43 3.25 -13.50
N GLU A 162 7.67 2.34 -14.45
CA GLU A 162 9.04 2.06 -14.92
C GLU A 162 9.72 3.32 -15.45
N SER A 163 9.03 4.08 -16.30
CA SER A 163 9.55 5.34 -16.87
C SER A 163 9.77 6.45 -15.83
N LEU A 164 9.10 6.39 -14.69
CA LEU A 164 9.29 7.34 -13.59
C LEU A 164 10.51 6.98 -12.74
N LEU A 165 10.79 5.69 -12.58
CA LEU A 165 11.85 5.20 -11.69
C LEU A 165 13.22 5.13 -12.37
N PHE A 166 13.23 4.99 -13.71
CA PHE A 166 14.44 4.72 -14.52
C PHE A 166 14.55 5.64 -15.73
#